data_ad86aff5a7f2818419b345a713145401
#
_entry.id   ad86aff5a7f2818419b345a713145401
#
_cell.length_a   1.000
_cell.length_b   1.000
_cell.length_c   1.000
_cell.angle_alpha   90.00
_cell.angle_beta   90.00
_cell.angle_gamma   90.00
#
_symmetry.space_group_name_H-M   'P 1'
#
loop_
_entity.id
_entity.type
_entity.pdbx_description
1 polymer ?
#
loop_
_entity_poly.entity_id
_entity_poly.type
_entity_poly.pdbx_seq_one_letter_code
_entity_poly.pdbx_strand_id
1 'polypeptide(L)' 'MNSNPTTIYKALNPADAQLVFSRLEAAGFHPFVADEAAALGMEGYALSVGGIRVQVPADEALEAREFLDAPTE' A
#
# COMPACT_ATOMS: atom_id res chain seq x y z
N MET A 1 20.40 0.85 -6.43
CA MET A 1 19.70 0.42 -6.56
C MET A 1 18.95 -0.27 -5.66
N ASN A 2 18.76 -0.08 -4.56
CA ASN A 2 18.02 -0.67 -3.81
C ASN A 2 16.75 -0.17 -3.65
N SER A 3 15.73 -0.69 -4.06
CA SER A 3 14.40 -0.27 -4.00
C SER A 3 13.68 -1.12 -3.03
N ASN A 4 14.11 -1.15 -1.81
CA ASN A 4 13.41 -1.91 -0.81
C ASN A 4 12.01 -1.43 -0.66
N PRO A 5 11.03 -2.30 -0.59
CA PRO A 5 9.64 -1.87 -0.44
C PRO A 5 9.44 -1.18 0.90
N THR A 6 8.76 -0.07 0.86
CA THR A 6 8.48 0.72 2.06
C THR A 6 6.98 0.87 2.20
N THR A 7 6.44 0.52 3.35
CA THR A 7 5.01 0.62 3.61
C THR A 7 4.62 2.08 3.78
N ILE A 8 3.67 2.53 2.98
CA ILE A 8 3.21 3.91 3.07
C ILE A 8 1.74 3.98 3.46
N TYR A 9 1.05 2.87 3.51
CA TYR A 9 -0.37 2.86 3.86
C TYR A 9 -0.77 1.48 4.35
N LYS A 10 -1.62 1.42 5.34
CA LYS A 10 -2.14 0.16 5.83
C LYS A 10 -3.65 0.18 5.65
N ALA A 11 -4.14 -0.68 4.79
CA ALA A 11 -5.56 -0.74 4.50
C ALA A 11 -6.21 -1.77 5.39
N LEU A 12 -7.45 -1.54 5.77
CA LEU A 12 -8.15 -2.45 6.63
C LEU A 12 -8.91 -3.52 5.86
N ASN A 13 -9.08 -3.35 4.58
CA ASN A 13 -9.76 -4.34 3.78
C ASN A 13 -9.25 -4.27 2.35
N PRO A 14 -9.53 -5.30 1.53
CA PRO A 14 -9.00 -5.33 0.17
C PRO A 14 -9.48 -4.18 -0.71
N ALA A 15 -10.71 -3.72 -0.50
CA ALA A 15 -11.22 -2.61 -1.31
C ALA A 15 -10.44 -1.33 -1.06
N ASP A 16 -10.09 -1.09 0.20
CA ASP A 16 -9.31 0.08 0.57
C ASP A 16 -7.91 -0.02 -0.03
N ALA A 17 -7.31 -1.19 0.05
CA ALA A 17 -5.98 -1.39 -0.53
C ALA A 17 -6.00 -1.17 -2.03
N GLN A 18 -7.02 -1.67 -2.69
CA GLN A 18 -7.13 -1.54 -4.14
C GLN A 18 -7.31 -0.08 -4.54
N LEU A 19 -8.07 0.67 -3.77
CA LEU A 19 -8.27 2.08 -4.07
C LEU A 19 -6.96 2.84 -3.99
N VAL A 20 -6.21 2.63 -2.92
CA VAL A 20 -4.94 3.32 -2.75
C VAL A 20 -3.94 2.87 -3.81
N PHE A 21 -3.91 1.58 -4.10
CA PHE A 21 -3.04 1.03 -5.13
C PHE A 21 -3.33 1.72 -6.47
N SER A 22 -4.60 1.81 -6.83
CA SER A 22 -4.98 2.41 -8.11
C SER A 22 -4.61 3.88 -8.18
N ARG A 23 -4.77 4.59 -7.08
CA ARG A 23 -4.41 6.01 -7.06
C ARG A 23 -2.91 6.20 -7.24
N LEU A 24 -2.11 5.37 -6.59
CA LEU A 24 -0.67 5.47 -6.72
C LEU A 24 -0.21 5.11 -8.13
N GLU A 25 -0.80 4.08 -8.70
CA GLU A 25 -0.47 3.70 -10.06
C GLU A 25 -0.79 4.81 -11.03
N ALA A 26 -1.94 5.42 -10.87
CA ALA A 26 -2.37 6.49 -11.77
C ALA A 26 -1.45 7.70 -11.65
N ALA A 27 -0.82 7.89 -10.51
CA ALA A 27 0.08 9.00 -10.31
C ALA A 27 1.51 8.72 -10.76
N GLY A 28 1.77 7.53 -11.25
CA GLY A 28 3.09 7.20 -11.77
C GLY A 28 3.99 6.46 -10.80
N PHE A 29 3.49 6.12 -9.63
CA PHE A 29 4.29 5.37 -8.68
C PHE A 29 4.22 3.87 -9.01
N HIS A 30 5.01 3.08 -8.32
CA HIS A 30 5.07 1.64 -8.56
C HIS A 30 4.66 0.89 -7.29
N PRO A 31 3.36 0.90 -6.95
CA PRO A 31 2.93 0.29 -5.70
C PRO A 31 2.87 -1.22 -5.75
N PHE A 32 3.00 -1.83 -4.56
CA PHE A 32 2.73 -3.24 -4.46
C PHE A 32 1.99 -3.48 -3.17
N VAL A 33 1.28 -4.57 -3.07
CA VAL A 33 0.53 -4.93 -1.90
C VAL A 33 1.25 -6.09 -1.23
N ALA A 34 1.65 -5.88 0.01
CA ALA A 34 2.28 -6.93 0.79
C ALA A 34 1.22 -7.51 1.70
N ASP A 35 0.68 -8.64 1.32
CA ASP A 35 -0.44 -9.22 2.04
C ASP A 35 -0.18 -10.70 2.23
N GLU A 36 0.61 -11.03 3.21
CA GLU A 36 0.93 -12.42 3.46
C GLU A 36 -0.28 -13.20 3.90
N ALA A 37 -1.23 -12.53 4.54
CA ALA A 37 -2.44 -13.20 4.97
C ALA A 37 -3.26 -13.67 3.77
N ALA A 38 -3.31 -12.87 2.72
CA ALA A 38 -4.02 -13.27 1.52
C ALA A 38 -3.34 -14.46 0.88
N ALA A 39 -2.03 -14.47 0.89
CA ALA A 39 -1.30 -15.59 0.31
C ALA A 39 -1.55 -16.86 1.09
N LEU A 40 -1.88 -16.74 2.35
CA LEU A 40 -2.19 -17.89 3.17
C LEU A 40 -3.68 -18.19 3.22
N GLY A 41 -4.49 -17.39 2.58
CA GLY A 41 -5.94 -17.59 2.58
C GLY A 41 -6.59 -17.23 3.90
N MET A 42 -5.99 -16.31 4.66
CA MET A 42 -6.51 -15.98 5.96
C MET A 42 -6.82 -14.51 6.05
N GLU A 43 -7.89 -14.11 5.41
CA GLU A 43 -8.23 -12.69 5.34
C GLU A 43 -8.50 -12.08 6.70
N GLY A 44 -9.13 -12.80 7.59
CA GLY A 44 -9.38 -12.28 8.92
C GLY A 44 -8.11 -12.05 9.70
N TYR A 45 -7.09 -12.82 9.39
CA TYR A 45 -5.80 -12.68 10.01
C TYR A 45 -5.15 -11.35 9.64
N ALA A 46 -5.34 -10.89 8.42
CA ALA A 46 -4.77 -9.62 8.00
C ALA A 46 -5.29 -8.47 8.86
N LEU A 47 -6.55 -8.49 9.22
CA LEU A 47 -7.09 -7.45 10.07
C LEU A 47 -6.51 -7.50 11.46
N SER A 48 -6.27 -8.68 11.98
CA SER A 48 -5.77 -8.77 13.33
C SER A 48 -4.28 -8.41 13.42
N VAL A 49 -3.55 -8.45 12.34
CA VAL A 49 -2.13 -8.09 12.38
C VAL A 49 -1.83 -6.74 11.78
N GLY A 50 -2.81 -5.90 11.61
CA GLY A 50 -2.53 -4.54 11.19
C GLY A 50 -2.91 -4.21 9.79
N GLY A 51 -3.56 -5.12 9.11
CA GLY A 51 -4.12 -4.80 7.81
C GLY A 51 -3.23 -5.18 6.64
N ILE A 52 -3.61 -4.68 5.49
CA ILE A 52 -2.94 -4.96 4.23
C ILE A 52 -1.99 -3.81 3.95
N ARG A 53 -0.74 -4.10 3.74
CA ARG A 53 0.26 -3.04 3.56
C ARG A 53 0.41 -2.69 2.09
N VAL A 54 0.28 -1.41 1.77
CA VAL A 54 0.55 -0.91 0.43
C VAL A 54 1.93 -0.30 0.47
N GLN A 55 2.81 -0.75 -0.40
CA GLN A 55 4.20 -0.37 -0.39
C GLN A 55 4.62 0.19 -1.73
N VAL A 56 5.67 0.97 -1.73
CA VAL A 56 6.29 1.46 -2.96
C VAL A 56 7.80 1.30 -2.79
N PRO A 57 8.58 1.38 -3.85
CA PRO A 57 10.04 1.37 -3.71
C PRO A 57 10.49 2.49 -2.78
N ALA A 58 11.54 2.25 -2.04
CA ALA A 58 12.00 3.21 -1.04
C ALA A 58 12.25 4.59 -1.62
N ASP A 59 12.74 4.67 -2.84
CA ASP A 59 13.03 5.96 -3.47
C ASP A 59 11.77 6.71 -3.87
N GLU A 60 10.60 6.08 -3.79
CA GLU A 60 9.34 6.75 -4.08
C GLU A 60 8.55 7.02 -2.80
N ALA A 61 9.01 6.52 -1.66
CA ALA A 61 8.18 6.51 -0.45
C ALA A 61 7.79 7.91 0.01
N LEU A 62 8.72 8.84 0.00
CA LEU A 62 8.43 10.17 0.47
C LEU A 62 7.40 10.85 -0.40
N GLU A 63 7.57 10.79 -1.68
CA GLU A 63 6.64 11.41 -2.61
C GLU A 63 5.29 10.72 -2.56
N ALA A 64 5.28 9.41 -2.44
CA ALA A 64 4.02 8.67 -2.40
C ALA A 64 3.25 9.01 -1.14
N ARG A 65 3.94 9.15 -0.01
CA ARG A 65 3.28 9.56 1.21
C ARG A 65 2.70 10.94 1.10
N GLU A 66 3.43 11.86 0.49
CA GLU A 66 2.93 13.21 0.31
C GLU A 66 1.72 13.21 -0.61
N PHE A 67 1.73 12.37 -1.62
CA PHE A 67 0.61 12.26 -2.54
C PHE A 67 -0.65 11.79 -1.79
N LEU A 68 -0.51 10.81 -0.91
CA LEU A 68 -1.66 10.30 -0.18
C LEU A 68 -2.15 11.27 0.88
N ASP A 69 -1.24 12.09 1.44
CA ASP A 69 -1.62 13.05 2.42
C ASP A 69 -2.18 14.30 1.81
N ALA A 70 -2.01 14.55 0.56
CA ALA A 70 -2.48 15.77 -0.08
C ALA A 70 -3.98 15.81 -0.03
N PRO A 71 -4.56 16.99 0.16
CA PRO A 71 -6.01 17.08 0.20
C PRO A 71 -6.57 16.76 -1.16
N THR A 72 -7.66 16.03 -1.19
CA THR A 72 -8.23 15.75 -2.42
C THR A 72 -9.25 16.73 -2.65
N GLU A 73 -9.30 17.35 -3.60
CA GLU A 73 -10.23 18.31 -3.79
C GLU A 73 -11.04 18.14 -4.69
#